data_1a1c31ea112f0ff1c8f08fd369acdc4b
#
_entry.id   1a1c31ea112f0ff1c8f08fd369acdc4b
#
_cell.length_a   1.000
_cell.length_b   1.000
_cell.length_c   1.000
_cell.angle_alpha   90.00
_cell.angle_beta   90.00
_cell.angle_gamma   90.00
#
_symmetry.space_group_name_H-M   'P 1'
#
loop_
_entity.id
_entity.type
_entity.pdbx_description
1 polymer ?
#
loop_
_entity_poly.entity_id
_entity_poly.type
_entity_poly.pdbx_seq_one_letter_code
_entity_poly.pdbx_strand_id
1 'polypeptide(L)'
;MMDNIQNKICSFNIIMNDTPITKTPILFRINENGNRNIEDIIYEHRDPILNKIYEIANDLDDLINTKISVIVYDITEKDDSYETHEIDISKYIDYNDDKLENILINKINNYSDLLLMKANLFTQKGRNFKESYKIICEANDNKINKETFIQYILSCVNKEYGNKFSNVIDDLLRKEFK
;
A
#
# COMPACT_ATOMS: atom_id res chain seq x y z
N MET A 1 32.26 21.21 -27.53
CA MET A 1 31.70 19.85 -27.32
C MET A 1 30.20 20.03 -27.21
N MET A 2 29.43 19.55 -28.19
CA MET A 2 27.95 19.51 -28.05
C MET A 2 27.64 18.39 -27.08
N ASP A 3 27.12 18.73 -25.91
CA ASP A 3 26.60 17.77 -24.96
C ASP A 3 25.52 16.99 -25.70
N ASN A 4 25.71 15.67 -25.84
CA ASN A 4 24.71 14.75 -26.35
C ASN A 4 23.56 14.73 -25.33
N ILE A 5 22.55 15.56 -25.57
CA ILE A 5 21.31 15.53 -24.80
C ILE A 5 20.57 14.25 -25.22
N GLN A 6 20.73 13.19 -24.45
CA GLN A 6 19.92 11.98 -24.63
C GLN A 6 18.51 12.28 -24.12
N ASN A 7 17.55 12.26 -25.03
CA ASN A 7 16.14 12.39 -24.69
C ASN A 7 15.57 10.99 -24.46
N LYS A 8 15.22 10.68 -23.23
CA LYS A 8 14.52 9.42 -22.88
C LYS A 8 13.07 9.73 -22.52
N ILE A 9 12.19 8.82 -22.86
CA ILE A 9 10.78 8.85 -22.47
C ILE A 9 10.53 7.66 -21.56
N CYS A 10 10.01 7.90 -20.37
CA CYS A 10 9.54 6.85 -19.48
C CYS A 10 8.03 6.68 -19.58
N SER A 11 7.61 5.45 -19.72
CA SER A 11 6.22 5.04 -19.58
C SER A 11 6.06 4.26 -18.28
N PHE A 12 5.13 4.70 -17.44
CA PHE A 12 4.82 4.03 -16.18
C PHE A 12 3.49 3.30 -16.32
N ASN A 13 3.47 2.03 -15.94
CA ASN A 13 2.26 1.23 -15.84
C ASN A 13 2.13 0.70 -14.42
N ILE A 14 1.00 0.95 -13.79
CA ILE A 14 0.71 0.44 -12.46
C ILE A 14 0.07 -0.93 -12.61
N ILE A 15 0.65 -1.96 -11.98
CA ILE A 15 0.18 -3.34 -12.00
C ILE A 15 -0.19 -3.71 -10.57
N MET A 16 -1.45 -4.05 -10.34
CA MET A 16 -1.99 -4.49 -9.05
C MET A 16 -2.50 -5.91 -9.17
N ASN A 17 -2.01 -6.83 -8.33
CA ASN A 17 -2.37 -8.26 -8.41
C ASN A 17 -2.20 -8.82 -9.84
N ASP A 18 -1.06 -8.54 -10.46
CA ASP A 18 -0.72 -8.93 -11.84
C ASP A 18 -1.65 -8.35 -12.92
N THR A 19 -2.51 -7.42 -12.58
CA THR A 19 -3.43 -6.76 -13.51
C THR A 19 -3.05 -5.29 -13.72
N PRO A 20 -2.84 -4.84 -14.96
CA PRO A 20 -2.63 -3.42 -15.25
C PRO A 20 -3.86 -2.60 -14.86
N ILE A 21 -3.69 -1.60 -13.99
CA ILE A 21 -4.77 -0.73 -13.50
C ILE A 21 -4.82 0.62 -14.20
N THR A 22 -3.74 1.02 -14.86
CA THR A 22 -3.71 2.23 -15.69
C THR A 22 -4.05 1.86 -17.12
N LYS A 23 -5.11 2.47 -17.68
CA LYS A 23 -5.52 2.26 -19.09
C LYS A 23 -4.57 2.95 -20.06
N THR A 24 -3.95 4.03 -19.65
CA THR A 24 -2.95 4.78 -20.39
C THR A 24 -1.71 4.92 -19.54
N PRO A 25 -0.53 4.55 -20.05
CA PRO A 25 0.71 4.77 -19.32
C PRO A 25 0.91 6.26 -19.09
N ILE A 26 1.37 6.62 -17.90
CA ILE A 26 1.78 7.97 -17.59
C ILE A 26 3.12 8.19 -18.29
N LEU A 27 3.20 9.16 -19.21
CA LEU A 27 4.40 9.46 -19.96
C LEU A 27 5.17 10.62 -19.31
N PHE A 28 6.44 10.40 -19.06
CA PHE A 28 7.35 11.42 -18.56
C PHE A 28 8.53 11.58 -19.50
N ARG A 29 8.93 12.82 -19.77
CA ARG A 29 10.12 13.13 -20.53
C ARG A 29 11.29 13.35 -19.57
N ILE A 30 12.38 12.63 -19.80
CA ILE A 30 13.62 12.77 -19.05
C ILE A 30 14.62 13.51 -19.94
N ASN A 31 15.03 14.70 -19.51
CA ASN A 31 16.18 15.36 -20.09
C ASN A 31 17.41 14.96 -19.24
N GLU A 32 18.24 14.09 -19.75
CA GLU A 32 19.47 13.71 -19.07
C GLU A 32 20.53 14.81 -19.18
N ASN A 33 20.55 15.72 -18.22
CA ASN A 33 21.74 16.44 -17.84
C ASN A 33 22.26 15.92 -16.49
N GLY A 34 22.64 14.63 -16.45
CA GLY A 34 23.20 14.00 -15.25
C GLY A 34 22.58 12.65 -14.94
N ASN A 35 23.33 11.82 -14.25
CA ASN A 35 23.02 10.44 -13.83
C ASN A 35 21.79 10.32 -12.92
N ARG A 36 20.60 10.67 -13.40
CA ARG A 36 19.36 10.38 -12.68
C ARG A 36 18.98 8.94 -12.92
N ASN A 37 18.86 8.17 -11.85
CA ASN A 37 18.32 6.81 -11.94
C ASN A 37 16.79 6.85 -11.99
N ILE A 38 16.18 5.74 -12.40
CA ILE A 38 14.72 5.61 -12.54
C ILE A 38 14.02 5.77 -11.20
N GLU A 39 14.65 5.33 -10.10
CA GLU A 39 14.09 5.45 -8.75
C GLU A 39 13.93 6.93 -8.34
N ASP A 40 14.86 7.80 -8.70
CA ASP A 40 14.77 9.24 -8.42
C ASP A 40 13.59 9.88 -9.16
N ILE A 41 13.34 9.46 -10.40
CA ILE A 41 12.24 9.96 -11.22
C ILE A 41 10.89 9.53 -10.62
N ILE A 42 10.78 8.26 -10.20
CA ILE A 42 9.57 7.76 -9.55
C ILE A 42 9.34 8.50 -8.24
N TYR A 43 10.40 8.73 -7.47
CA TYR A 43 10.30 9.47 -6.22
C TYR A 43 9.77 10.90 -6.43
N GLU A 44 10.22 11.60 -7.47
CA GLU A 44 9.72 12.94 -7.82
C GLU A 44 8.23 12.93 -8.20
N HIS A 45 7.73 11.83 -8.77
CA HIS A 45 6.35 11.69 -9.25
C HIS A 45 5.51 10.75 -8.40
N ARG A 46 5.95 10.43 -7.18
CA ARG A 46 5.30 9.44 -6.31
C ARG A 46 3.85 9.80 -5.93
N ASP A 47 3.60 11.08 -5.66
CA ASP A 47 2.28 11.49 -5.14
C ASP A 47 1.13 11.20 -6.11
N PRO A 48 1.20 11.56 -7.42
CA PRO A 48 0.18 11.17 -8.37
C PRO A 48 0.02 9.65 -8.53
N ILE A 49 1.12 8.90 -8.48
CA ILE A 49 1.12 7.45 -8.60
C ILE A 49 0.47 6.82 -7.38
N LEU A 50 0.86 7.20 -6.17
CA LEU A 50 0.28 6.70 -4.92
C LEU A 50 -1.20 7.06 -4.80
N ASN A 51 -1.58 8.29 -5.15
CA ASN A 51 -2.98 8.68 -5.18
C ASN A 51 -3.82 7.75 -6.07
N LYS A 52 -3.30 7.40 -7.24
CA LYS A 52 -4.00 6.47 -8.14
C LYS A 52 -4.10 5.06 -7.56
N ILE A 53 -3.06 4.59 -6.91
CA ILE A 53 -3.05 3.29 -6.24
C ILE A 53 -4.07 3.26 -5.10
N TYR A 54 -4.09 4.28 -4.23
CA TYR A 54 -5.03 4.36 -3.10
C TYR A 54 -6.49 4.52 -3.52
N GLU A 55 -6.76 5.09 -4.70
CA GLU A 55 -8.12 5.15 -5.25
C GLU A 55 -8.68 3.77 -5.62
N ILE A 56 -7.82 2.83 -5.98
CA ILE A 56 -8.19 1.52 -6.52
C ILE A 56 -8.03 0.41 -5.50
N ALA A 57 -7.01 0.48 -4.64
CA ALA A 57 -6.75 -0.51 -3.61
C ALA A 57 -7.90 -0.58 -2.59
N ASN A 58 -8.41 -1.78 -2.35
CA ASN A 58 -9.49 -2.02 -1.40
C ASN A 58 -8.95 -2.50 -0.04
N ASP A 59 -7.82 -3.17 -0.05
CA ASP A 59 -7.19 -3.69 1.16
C ASP A 59 -5.65 -3.65 1.07
N LEU A 60 -5.01 -4.13 2.14
CA LEU A 60 -3.56 -4.13 2.26
C LEU A 60 -2.88 -5.09 1.27
N ASP A 61 -3.57 -6.18 0.88
CA ASP A 61 -3.05 -7.14 -0.09
C ASP A 61 -2.89 -6.50 -1.47
N ASP A 62 -3.84 -5.67 -1.87
CA ASP A 62 -3.76 -4.90 -3.11
C ASP A 62 -2.51 -4.01 -3.13
N LEU A 63 -2.22 -3.32 -2.01
CA LEU A 63 -1.04 -2.45 -1.91
C LEU A 63 0.28 -3.22 -2.03
N ILE A 64 0.38 -4.36 -1.34
CA ILE A 64 1.60 -5.17 -1.31
C ILE A 64 1.89 -5.79 -2.68
N ASN A 65 0.83 -6.19 -3.38
CA ASN A 65 0.93 -6.80 -4.71
C ASN A 65 0.89 -5.76 -5.84
N THR A 66 1.20 -4.51 -5.54
CA THR A 66 1.29 -3.45 -6.54
C THR A 66 2.74 -3.18 -6.91
N LYS A 67 2.99 -3.15 -8.22
CA LYS A 67 4.28 -2.83 -8.83
C LYS A 67 4.11 -1.69 -9.83
N ILE A 68 5.19 -0.94 -10.03
CA ILE A 68 5.28 0.01 -11.13
C ILE A 68 6.19 -0.61 -12.18
N SER A 69 5.65 -0.88 -13.37
CA SER A 69 6.43 -1.25 -14.54
C SER A 69 6.84 0.02 -15.28
N VAL A 70 8.13 0.24 -15.39
CA VAL A 70 8.71 1.41 -16.07
C VAL A 70 9.36 0.93 -17.35
N ILE A 71 8.93 1.48 -18.48
CA ILE A 71 9.56 1.25 -19.76
C ILE A 71 10.27 2.54 -20.16
N VAL A 72 11.57 2.46 -20.37
CA VAL A 72 12.42 3.58 -20.78
C VAL A 72 12.76 3.45 -22.25
N TYR A 73 12.34 4.39 -23.05
CA TYR A 73 12.65 4.49 -24.48
C TYR A 73 13.73 5.55 -24.69
N ASP A 74 14.82 5.20 -25.36
CA ASP A 74 15.78 6.16 -25.86
C ASP A 74 15.36 6.63 -27.25
N ILE A 75 14.90 7.87 -27.37
CA ILE A 75 14.44 8.44 -28.63
C ILE A 75 15.60 9.04 -29.46
N THR A 76 16.82 9.01 -28.95
CA THR A 76 18.01 9.50 -29.66
C THR A 76 18.66 8.41 -30.51
N GLU A 77 18.44 7.16 -30.15
CA GLU A 77 18.96 6.03 -30.89
C GLU A 77 17.98 5.60 -32.01
N LYS A 78 18.54 5.19 -33.16
CA LYS A 78 17.74 4.76 -34.31
C LYS A 78 17.16 3.35 -34.15
N ASP A 79 17.65 2.59 -33.18
CA ASP A 79 17.10 1.29 -32.84
C ASP A 79 16.03 1.48 -31.78
N ASP A 80 14.88 0.81 -31.93
CA ASP A 80 13.77 0.78 -30.98
C ASP A 80 14.14 0.03 -29.68
N SER A 81 15.27 0.42 -29.08
CA SER A 81 15.74 -0.17 -27.83
C SER A 81 14.95 0.43 -26.67
N TYR A 82 14.47 -0.44 -25.81
CA TYR A 82 13.80 -0.07 -24.57
C TYR A 82 14.31 -0.93 -23.41
N GLU A 83 14.31 -0.35 -22.23
CA GLU A 83 14.61 -1.03 -20.98
C GLU A 83 13.32 -1.14 -20.15
N THR A 84 13.09 -2.29 -19.52
CA THR A 84 11.95 -2.48 -18.62
C THR A 84 12.47 -2.67 -17.20
N HIS A 85 11.90 -1.93 -16.26
CA HIS A 85 12.19 -2.03 -14.83
C HIS A 85 10.90 -2.25 -14.06
N GLU A 86 10.93 -3.15 -13.09
CA GLU A 86 9.84 -3.34 -12.13
C GLU A 86 10.27 -2.78 -10.78
N ILE A 87 9.43 -1.94 -10.20
CA ILE A 87 9.70 -1.28 -8.94
C ILE A 87 8.58 -1.57 -7.95
N ASP A 88 8.98 -2.07 -6.78
CA ASP A 88 8.09 -2.24 -5.64
C ASP A 88 7.75 -0.87 -5.05
N ILE A 89 6.45 -0.55 -4.94
CA ILE A 89 5.98 0.71 -4.39
C ILE A 89 6.15 0.86 -2.89
N SER A 90 6.45 -0.22 -2.18
CA SER A 90 6.48 -0.23 -0.70
C SER A 90 7.45 0.80 -0.10
N LYS A 91 8.49 1.17 -0.85
CA LYS A 91 9.45 2.22 -0.44
C LYS A 91 8.84 3.63 -0.44
N TYR A 92 7.78 3.85 -1.21
CA TYR A 92 7.21 5.17 -1.46
C TYR A 92 5.90 5.40 -0.71
N ILE A 93 5.38 4.37 -0.03
CA ILE A 93 4.14 4.47 0.74
C ILE A 93 4.34 5.49 1.88
N ASP A 94 3.53 6.54 1.88
CA ASP A 94 3.43 7.45 3.01
C ASP A 94 2.42 6.89 4.02
N TYR A 95 2.92 6.43 5.16
CA TYR A 95 2.09 5.84 6.22
C TYR A 95 1.24 6.87 6.99
N ASN A 96 1.42 8.17 6.73
CA ASN A 96 0.59 9.23 7.30
C ASN A 96 -0.54 9.69 6.36
N ASP A 97 -0.72 9.03 5.22
CA ASP A 97 -1.79 9.34 4.27
C ASP A 97 -3.14 8.82 4.79
N ASP A 98 -4.16 9.70 4.84
CA ASP A 98 -5.50 9.36 5.31
C ASP A 98 -6.17 8.25 4.49
N LYS A 99 -5.83 8.11 3.21
CA LYS A 99 -6.36 7.03 2.36
C LYS A 99 -5.77 5.68 2.74
N LEU A 100 -4.47 5.66 3.07
CA LEU A 100 -3.84 4.46 3.60
C LEU A 100 -4.42 4.09 4.97
N GLU A 101 -4.71 5.05 5.84
CA GLU A 101 -5.36 4.82 7.13
C GLU A 101 -6.68 4.05 6.95
N ASN A 102 -7.51 4.43 5.97
CA ASN A 102 -8.76 3.73 5.68
C ASN A 102 -8.54 2.27 5.22
N ILE A 103 -7.52 2.02 4.41
CA ILE A 103 -7.17 0.65 3.96
C ILE A 103 -6.73 -0.20 5.16
N LEU A 104 -5.93 0.35 6.07
CA LEU A 104 -5.49 -0.32 7.28
C LEU A 104 -6.66 -0.61 8.23
N ILE A 105 -7.59 0.34 8.41
CA ILE A 105 -8.80 0.15 9.21
C ILE A 105 -9.65 -0.99 8.65
N ASN A 106 -9.83 -1.08 7.34
CA ASN A 106 -10.55 -2.19 6.71
C ASN A 106 -9.90 -3.54 7.02
N LYS A 107 -8.58 -3.63 6.99
CA LYS A 107 -7.87 -4.86 7.35
C LYS A 107 -8.03 -5.21 8.83
N ILE A 108 -7.96 -4.23 9.71
CA ILE A 108 -8.22 -4.40 11.15
C ILE A 108 -9.64 -4.91 11.40
N ASN A 109 -10.63 -4.34 10.70
CA ASN A 109 -12.01 -4.81 10.78
C ASN A 109 -12.13 -6.28 10.37
N ASN A 110 -11.48 -6.70 9.28
CA ASN A 110 -11.48 -8.09 8.84
C ASN A 110 -10.90 -9.05 9.88
N TYR A 111 -9.78 -8.69 10.52
CA TYR A 111 -9.23 -9.51 11.61
C TYR A 111 -10.14 -9.57 12.83
N SER A 112 -10.82 -8.47 13.13
CA SER A 112 -11.77 -8.39 14.24
C SER A 112 -13.01 -9.27 13.98
N ASP A 113 -13.49 -9.28 12.75
CA ASP A 113 -14.60 -10.16 12.32
C ASP A 113 -14.18 -11.64 12.42
N LEU A 114 -12.96 -11.99 12.02
CA LEU A 114 -12.43 -13.35 12.18
C LEU A 114 -12.35 -13.77 13.65
N LEU A 115 -12.03 -12.86 14.54
CA LEU A 115 -12.01 -13.13 15.98
C LEU A 115 -13.42 -13.42 16.50
N LEU A 116 -14.41 -12.61 16.09
CA LEU A 116 -15.83 -12.84 16.43
C LEU A 116 -16.35 -14.19 15.89
N MET A 117 -15.98 -14.53 14.65
CA MET A 117 -16.35 -15.82 14.06
C MET A 117 -15.77 -17.01 14.85
N LYS A 118 -14.50 -16.93 15.22
CA LYS A 118 -13.83 -17.96 16.03
C LYS A 118 -14.48 -18.13 17.42
N ALA A 119 -14.98 -17.04 17.98
CA ALA A 119 -15.68 -17.03 19.26
C ALA A 119 -17.17 -17.35 19.14
N ASN A 120 -17.70 -17.65 17.94
CA ASN A 120 -19.13 -17.80 17.65
C ASN A 120 -19.99 -16.59 18.07
N LEU A 121 -19.43 -15.40 17.98
CA LEU A 121 -20.06 -14.12 18.35
C LEU A 121 -20.35 -13.23 17.14
N PHE A 122 -20.16 -13.75 15.92
CA PHE A 122 -20.33 -12.97 14.70
C PHE A 122 -21.79 -12.54 14.55
N THR A 123 -21.99 -11.23 14.49
CA THR A 123 -23.28 -10.58 14.19
C THR A 123 -23.09 -9.58 13.05
N GLN A 124 -24.14 -9.28 12.30
CA GLN A 124 -24.06 -8.27 11.23
C GLN A 124 -23.65 -6.87 11.71
N LYS A 125 -23.67 -6.63 13.01
CA LYS A 125 -23.29 -5.36 13.65
C LYS A 125 -21.78 -5.21 13.89
N GLY A 126 -21.03 -6.33 13.89
CA GLY A 126 -19.60 -6.32 14.25
C GLY A 126 -18.66 -6.02 13.09
N ARG A 127 -18.96 -5.02 12.25
CA ARG A 127 -18.07 -4.64 11.14
C ARG A 127 -17.00 -3.62 11.52
N ASN A 128 -17.17 -2.92 12.64
CA ASN A 128 -16.19 -1.96 13.15
C ASN A 128 -15.41 -2.64 14.29
N PHE A 129 -14.09 -2.56 14.25
CA PHE A 129 -13.26 -3.24 15.26
C PHE A 129 -13.53 -2.76 16.70
N LYS A 130 -13.98 -1.52 16.92
CA LYS A 130 -14.38 -1.03 18.25
C LYS A 130 -15.63 -1.74 18.75
N GLU A 131 -16.61 -1.96 17.88
CA GLU A 131 -17.81 -2.73 18.21
C GLU A 131 -17.47 -4.20 18.46
N SER A 132 -16.59 -4.77 17.62
CA SER A 132 -16.09 -6.14 17.80
C SER A 132 -15.38 -6.31 19.14
N TYR A 133 -14.55 -5.37 19.53
CA TYR A 133 -13.90 -5.34 20.85
C TYR A 133 -14.94 -5.34 21.97
N LYS A 134 -15.97 -4.49 21.88
CA LYS A 134 -17.04 -4.40 22.87
C LYS A 134 -17.78 -5.73 23.02
N ILE A 135 -18.17 -6.36 21.92
CA ILE A 135 -18.85 -7.66 21.92
C ILE A 135 -18.00 -8.74 22.59
N ILE A 136 -16.71 -8.78 22.26
CA ILE A 136 -15.77 -9.75 22.84
C ILE A 136 -15.61 -9.54 24.34
N CYS A 137 -15.50 -8.27 24.79
CA CYS A 137 -15.40 -7.94 26.20
C CYS A 137 -16.65 -8.36 26.99
N GLU A 138 -17.84 -8.05 26.48
CA GLU A 138 -19.11 -8.42 27.09
C GLU A 138 -19.25 -9.93 27.19
N ALA A 139 -18.92 -10.68 26.13
CA ALA A 139 -18.99 -12.14 26.12
C ALA A 139 -17.98 -12.82 27.06
N ASN A 140 -16.92 -12.13 27.45
CA ASN A 140 -15.89 -12.65 28.35
C ASN A 140 -15.92 -11.97 29.74
N ASP A 141 -17.07 -11.46 30.18
CA ASP A 141 -17.24 -10.79 31.48
C ASP A 141 -16.23 -9.64 31.69
N ASN A 142 -15.90 -8.91 30.63
CA ASN A 142 -14.92 -7.81 30.61
C ASN A 142 -13.49 -8.22 31.01
N LYS A 143 -13.12 -9.49 30.88
CA LYS A 143 -11.76 -9.98 31.20
C LYS A 143 -10.74 -9.65 30.10
N ILE A 144 -11.20 -9.39 28.90
CA ILE A 144 -10.32 -8.99 27.78
C ILE A 144 -10.17 -7.47 27.81
N ASN A 145 -8.95 -7.02 27.96
CA ASN A 145 -8.62 -5.58 27.93
C ASN A 145 -8.18 -5.13 26.51
N LYS A 146 -8.08 -3.82 26.31
CA LYS A 146 -7.68 -3.22 25.03
C LYS A 146 -6.33 -3.74 24.56
N GLU A 147 -5.36 -3.87 25.45
CA GLU A 147 -4.03 -4.33 25.10
C GLU A 147 -4.05 -5.76 24.54
N THR A 148 -4.81 -6.66 25.15
CA THR A 148 -4.96 -8.02 24.65
C THR A 148 -5.57 -8.05 23.25
N PHE A 149 -6.55 -7.19 22.99
CA PHE A 149 -7.17 -7.10 21.68
C PHE A 149 -6.19 -6.53 20.63
N ILE A 150 -5.46 -5.48 20.98
CA ILE A 150 -4.42 -4.89 20.10
C ILE A 150 -3.37 -5.95 19.76
N GLN A 151 -2.87 -6.69 20.74
CA GLN A 151 -1.87 -7.73 20.54
C GLN A 151 -2.39 -8.88 19.64
N TYR A 152 -3.67 -9.21 19.74
CA TYR A 152 -4.28 -10.18 18.83
C TYR A 152 -4.23 -9.67 17.37
N ILE A 153 -4.66 -8.44 17.11
CA ILE A 153 -4.64 -7.85 15.77
C ILE A 153 -3.20 -7.80 15.23
N LEU A 154 -2.25 -7.33 16.03
CA LEU A 154 -0.84 -7.28 15.65
C LEU A 154 -0.27 -8.67 15.34
N SER A 155 -0.68 -9.68 16.10
CA SER A 155 -0.28 -11.07 15.83
C SER A 155 -0.80 -11.55 14.47
N CYS A 156 -2.04 -11.23 14.10
CA CYS A 156 -2.59 -11.54 12.78
C CYS A 156 -1.81 -10.85 11.66
N VAL A 157 -1.55 -9.55 11.82
CA VAL A 157 -0.77 -8.76 10.85
C VAL A 157 0.63 -9.33 10.68
N ASN A 158 1.33 -9.61 11.78
CA ASN A 158 2.68 -10.12 11.74
C ASN A 158 2.78 -11.51 11.11
N LYS A 159 1.78 -12.34 11.32
CA LYS A 159 1.70 -13.67 10.70
C LYS A 159 1.57 -13.58 9.18
N GLU A 160 0.83 -12.59 8.69
CA GLU A 160 0.52 -12.43 7.25
C GLU A 160 1.59 -11.61 6.52
N TYR A 161 2.09 -10.53 7.14
CA TYR A 161 2.96 -9.54 6.50
C TYR A 161 4.34 -9.38 7.16
N GLY A 162 4.64 -10.14 8.20
CA GLY A 162 5.82 -9.89 9.04
C GLY A 162 5.71 -8.55 9.77
N ASN A 163 6.84 -8.00 10.21
CA ASN A 163 6.85 -6.76 11.00
C ASN A 163 6.62 -5.46 10.19
N LYS A 164 6.34 -5.58 8.91
CA LYS A 164 6.31 -4.44 7.97
C LYS A 164 5.29 -3.37 8.35
N PHE A 165 4.12 -3.76 8.85
CA PHE A 165 3.03 -2.84 9.20
C PHE A 165 2.73 -2.75 10.70
N SER A 166 3.47 -3.47 11.54
CA SER A 166 3.18 -3.58 12.97
C SER A 166 3.12 -2.24 13.68
N ASN A 167 4.13 -1.39 13.47
CA ASN A 167 4.20 -0.10 14.17
C ASN A 167 3.07 0.84 13.74
N VAL A 168 2.77 0.88 12.45
CA VAL A 168 1.71 1.74 11.90
C VAL A 168 0.35 1.32 12.42
N ILE A 169 0.06 0.02 12.44
CA ILE A 169 -1.19 -0.52 12.95
C ILE A 169 -1.31 -0.37 14.46
N ASP A 170 -0.22 -0.56 15.21
CA ASP A 170 -0.20 -0.32 16.66
C ASP A 170 -0.54 1.14 16.99
N ASP A 171 0.11 2.08 16.32
CA ASP A 171 -0.12 3.51 16.50
C ASP A 171 -1.58 3.90 16.17
N LEU A 172 -2.10 3.37 15.08
CA LEU A 172 -3.48 3.59 14.65
C LEU A 172 -4.49 3.04 15.65
N LEU A 173 -4.32 1.80 16.12
CA LEU A 173 -5.20 1.20 17.11
C LEU A 173 -5.17 1.97 18.44
N ARG A 174 -3.99 2.38 18.89
CA ARG A 174 -3.86 3.18 20.13
C ARG A 174 -4.47 4.57 19.99
N LYS A 175 -4.38 5.19 18.81
CA LYS A 175 -5.04 6.45 18.51
C LYS A 175 -6.56 6.30 18.59
N GLU A 176 -7.09 5.27 18.00
CA GLU A 176 -8.52 5.02 17.88
C GLU A 176 -9.19 4.55 19.19
N PHE A 177 -8.43 3.95 20.10
CA PHE A 177 -8.92 3.53 21.42
C PHE A 177 -8.73 4.59 22.54
N LYS A 178 -8.19 5.76 22.21
CA LYS A 178 -8.15 6.89 23.16
C LYS A 178 -9.55 7.44 23.35
#